data_06263d3b0377a710c19028a7e6c090a7
#
_entry.id   06263d3b0377a710c19028a7e6c090a7
#
_cell.length_a   1.000
_cell.length_b   1.000
_cell.length_c   1.000
_cell.angle_alpha   90.00
_cell.angle_beta   90.00
_cell.angle_gamma   90.00
#
_symmetry.space_group_name_H-M   'P 1'
#
loop_
_entity.id
_entity.type
_entity.pdbx_description
1 polymer ?
#
loop_
_entity_poly.entity_id
_entity_poly.type
_entity_poly.pdbx_seq_one_letter_code
_entity_poly.pdbx_strand_id
1 'polypeptide(L)'
;LDTQRALRNDLRILVMSATLDGARVAALLDGAPVIESQGRAYPVETSYLGRNASRRMEDQVADAVHLALRSEPGSLLVFLPGQAEIRRVEERLREAISDPNILLAPLYGAMDN
;
A
#
# COMPACT_ATOMS: atom_id res chain seq x y z
N LEU A 1 -11.06 25.70 -6.32
CA LEU A 1 -12.10 26.28 -7.20
C LEU A 1 -12.31 27.77 -6.93
N ASP A 2 -12.56 28.19 -5.70
CA ASP A 2 -12.82 29.60 -5.38
C ASP A 2 -11.63 30.51 -5.72
N THR A 3 -10.40 30.09 -5.42
CA THR A 3 -9.19 30.82 -5.79
C THR A 3 -9.03 30.91 -7.31
N GLN A 4 -9.34 29.84 -8.04
CA GLN A 4 -9.30 29.84 -9.50
C GLN A 4 -10.30 30.84 -10.08
N ARG A 5 -11.53 30.81 -9.63
CA ARG A 5 -12.61 31.68 -10.13
C ARG A 5 -12.41 33.15 -9.76
N ALA A 6 -11.92 33.41 -8.54
CA ALA A 6 -11.83 34.76 -7.99
C ALA A 6 -10.50 35.47 -8.28
N LEU A 7 -9.40 34.74 -8.35
CA LEU A 7 -8.05 35.34 -8.37
C LEU A 7 -7.15 34.86 -9.54
N ARG A 8 -7.39 33.67 -10.09
CA ARG A 8 -6.50 33.04 -11.08
C ARG A 8 -7.30 32.27 -12.14
N ASN A 9 -7.88 32.96 -13.09
CA ASN A 9 -8.62 32.37 -14.21
C ASN A 9 -7.74 31.50 -15.13
N ASP A 10 -6.43 31.68 -15.09
CA ASP A 10 -5.43 30.90 -15.81
C ASP A 10 -5.07 29.57 -15.13
N LEU A 11 -5.45 29.37 -13.88
CA LEU A 11 -5.12 28.18 -13.11
C LEU A 11 -5.84 26.95 -13.69
N ARG A 12 -5.06 25.93 -14.04
CA ARG A 12 -5.57 24.62 -14.48
C ARG A 12 -5.56 23.66 -13.31
N ILE A 13 -6.67 22.96 -13.09
CA ILE A 13 -6.81 21.97 -12.03
C ILE A 13 -6.92 20.58 -12.68
N LEU A 14 -6.05 19.67 -12.31
CA LEU A 14 -6.09 18.27 -12.70
C LEU A 14 -6.19 17.41 -11.44
N VAL A 15 -7.27 16.64 -11.34
CA VAL A 15 -7.48 15.68 -10.24
C VAL A 15 -7.20 14.27 -10.78
N MET A 16 -6.34 13.53 -10.08
CA MET A 16 -5.98 12.17 -10.44
C MET A 16 -6.15 11.25 -9.24
N SER A 17 -6.77 10.10 -9.45
CA SER A 17 -6.87 9.04 -8.43
C SER A 17 -7.18 7.70 -9.09
N ALA A 18 -6.75 6.63 -8.46
CA ALA A 18 -7.06 5.27 -8.88
C ALA A 18 -8.45 4.78 -8.43
N THR A 19 -9.10 5.47 -7.47
CA THR A 19 -10.30 4.99 -6.78
C THR A 19 -11.43 6.01 -6.71
N LEU A 20 -11.35 7.12 -7.44
CA LEU A 20 -12.38 8.17 -7.44
C LEU A 20 -13.58 7.79 -8.30
N ASP A 21 -14.77 8.14 -7.81
CA ASP A 21 -15.95 8.29 -8.66
C ASP A 21 -15.76 9.51 -9.59
N GLY A 22 -15.31 9.24 -10.82
CA GLY A 22 -15.01 10.27 -11.82
C GLY A 22 -16.17 11.19 -12.09
N ALA A 23 -17.40 10.69 -12.12
CA ALA A 23 -18.61 11.46 -12.38
C ALA A 23 -18.88 12.49 -11.26
N ARG A 24 -18.70 12.08 -10.00
CA ARG A 24 -18.88 12.97 -8.85
C ARG A 24 -17.83 14.08 -8.81
N VAL A 25 -16.58 13.74 -9.12
CA VAL A 25 -15.49 14.75 -9.18
C VAL A 25 -15.69 15.70 -10.36
N ALA A 26 -16.08 15.20 -11.52
CA ALA A 26 -16.38 16.03 -12.68
C ALA A 26 -17.50 17.05 -12.38
N ALA A 27 -18.57 16.64 -11.68
CA ALA A 27 -19.63 17.53 -11.25
C ALA A 27 -19.14 18.65 -10.33
N LEU A 28 -18.20 18.37 -9.42
CA LEU A 28 -17.58 19.39 -8.56
C LEU A 28 -16.65 20.35 -9.33
N LEU A 29 -16.20 19.97 -10.51
CA LEU A 29 -15.30 20.72 -11.39
C LEU A 29 -16.08 21.30 -12.62
N ASP A 30 -17.34 21.66 -12.44
CA ASP A 30 -18.19 22.27 -13.49
C ASP A 30 -18.33 21.40 -14.75
N GLY A 31 -18.41 20.10 -14.59
CA GLY A 31 -18.51 19.15 -15.70
C GLY A 31 -17.20 18.93 -16.44
N ALA A 32 -16.06 19.00 -15.75
CA ALA A 32 -14.78 18.74 -16.36
C ALA A 32 -14.72 17.39 -17.06
N PRO A 33 -14.02 17.27 -18.21
CA PRO A 33 -13.90 16.00 -18.92
C PRO A 33 -13.18 14.96 -18.04
N VAL A 34 -13.73 13.73 -18.03
CA VAL A 34 -13.14 12.59 -17.34
C VAL A 34 -12.38 11.75 -18.34
N ILE A 35 -11.11 11.50 -18.05
CA ILE A 35 -10.28 10.55 -18.79
C ILE A 35 -10.09 9.33 -17.91
N GLU A 36 -10.66 8.21 -18.32
CA GLU A 36 -10.57 6.94 -17.60
C GLU A 36 -9.65 5.97 -18.34
N SER A 37 -8.65 5.48 -17.63
CA SER A 37 -7.78 4.41 -18.14
C SER A 37 -8.21 3.09 -17.53
N GLN A 38 -8.66 2.17 -18.35
CA GLN A 38 -8.98 0.82 -17.92
C GLN A 38 -7.69 0.02 -17.76
N GLY A 39 -7.25 -0.16 -16.52
CA GLY A 39 -6.16 -1.06 -16.18
C GLY A 39 -6.59 -2.53 -16.22
N ARG A 40 -5.60 -3.42 -16.16
CA ARG A 40 -5.84 -4.85 -16.01
C ARG A 40 -6.08 -5.17 -14.53
N ALA A 41 -7.25 -5.70 -14.19
CA ALA A 41 -7.50 -6.27 -12.87
C ALA A 41 -7.04 -7.74 -12.86
N TYR A 42 -6.31 -8.12 -11.81
CA TYR A 42 -5.95 -9.50 -11.55
C TYR A 42 -6.84 -10.05 -10.44
N PRO A 43 -7.21 -11.34 -10.47
CA PRO A 43 -7.96 -11.94 -9.38
C PRO A 43 -7.17 -11.84 -8.07
N VAL A 44 -7.86 -11.45 -7.00
CA VAL A 44 -7.30 -11.35 -5.64
C VAL A 44 -8.06 -12.32 -4.76
N GLU A 45 -7.33 -13.27 -4.18
CA GLU A 45 -7.86 -14.17 -3.17
C GLU A 45 -7.52 -13.61 -1.78
N THR A 46 -8.53 -13.53 -0.90
CA THR A 46 -8.35 -12.98 0.44
C THR A 46 -8.50 -14.07 1.49
N SER A 47 -7.48 -14.23 2.32
CA SER A 47 -7.45 -15.18 3.43
C SER A 47 -7.22 -14.45 4.76
N TYR A 48 -7.93 -14.86 5.81
CA TYR A 48 -7.79 -14.32 7.16
C TYR A 48 -7.17 -15.36 8.09
N LEU A 49 -5.98 -15.06 8.61
CA LEU A 49 -5.24 -15.96 9.50
C LEU A 49 -5.67 -15.85 10.97
N GLY A 50 -6.50 -14.86 11.31
CA GLY A 50 -6.89 -14.58 12.68
C GLY A 50 -5.78 -13.87 13.47
N ARG A 51 -6.11 -13.50 14.72
CA ARG A 51 -5.18 -12.85 15.65
C ARG A 51 -5.21 -13.55 17.01
N ASN A 52 -4.03 -13.84 17.56
CA ASN A 52 -3.89 -14.30 18.93
C ASN A 52 -3.46 -13.11 19.82
N ALA A 53 -4.35 -12.64 20.70
CA ALA A 53 -4.12 -11.47 21.55
C ALA A 53 -3.02 -11.71 22.61
N SER A 54 -2.67 -12.94 22.94
CA SER A 54 -1.62 -13.29 23.90
C SER A 54 -0.21 -13.37 23.27
N ARG A 55 -0.10 -13.27 21.95
CA ARG A 55 1.18 -13.28 21.21
C ARG A 55 1.54 -11.89 20.72
N ARG A 56 2.83 -11.60 20.64
CA ARG A 56 3.34 -10.36 20.04
C ARG A 56 2.91 -10.29 18.56
N MET A 57 2.60 -9.10 18.10
CA MET A 57 2.22 -8.87 16.70
C MET A 57 3.35 -9.26 15.75
N GLU A 58 4.58 -8.91 16.10
CA GLU A 58 5.76 -9.18 15.29
C GLU A 58 5.97 -10.68 15.03
N ASP A 59 5.73 -11.50 16.05
CA ASP A 59 5.83 -12.96 15.94
C ASP A 59 4.74 -13.52 15.00
N GLN A 60 3.52 -13.01 15.12
CA GLN A 60 2.40 -13.43 14.26
C GLN A 60 2.61 -13.00 12.80
N VAL A 61 3.17 -11.81 12.59
CA VAL A 61 3.51 -11.34 11.24
C VAL A 61 4.63 -12.20 10.64
N ALA A 62 5.66 -12.53 11.41
CA ALA A 62 6.73 -13.41 10.94
C ALA A 62 6.21 -14.80 10.56
N ASP A 63 5.31 -15.38 11.37
CA ASP A 63 4.66 -16.66 11.03
C ASP A 63 3.84 -16.57 9.73
N ALA A 64 3.10 -15.47 9.53
CA ALA A 64 2.33 -15.24 8.32
C ALA A 64 3.23 -15.09 7.08
N VAL A 65 4.35 -14.38 7.21
CA VAL A 65 5.35 -14.25 6.15
C VAL A 65 5.95 -15.62 5.80
N HIS A 66 6.32 -16.43 6.79
CA HIS A 66 6.83 -17.77 6.55
C HIS A 66 5.81 -18.70 5.89
N LEU A 67 4.54 -18.57 6.26
CA LEU A 67 3.47 -19.31 5.61
C LEU A 67 3.35 -18.91 4.14
N ALA A 68 3.29 -17.62 3.85
CA ALA A 68 3.18 -17.09 2.49
C ALA A 68 4.37 -17.49 1.61
N LEU A 69 5.60 -17.37 2.11
CA LEU A 69 6.82 -17.76 1.37
C LEU A 69 6.88 -19.25 1.02
N ARG A 70 6.19 -20.09 1.79
CA ARG A 70 6.12 -21.54 1.51
C ARG A 70 4.98 -21.94 0.58
N SER A 71 3.89 -21.16 0.58
CA SER A 71 2.69 -21.51 -0.17
C SER A 71 2.60 -20.83 -1.53
N GLU A 72 3.23 -19.65 -1.68
CA GLU A 72 3.04 -18.81 -2.85
C GLU A 72 4.40 -18.39 -3.46
N PRO A 73 4.55 -18.46 -4.79
CA PRO A 73 5.70 -17.89 -5.48
C PRO A 73 5.57 -16.39 -5.63
N GLY A 74 6.70 -15.69 -5.72
CA GLY A 74 6.73 -14.26 -6.05
C GLY A 74 7.14 -13.36 -4.90
N SER A 75 6.76 -12.08 -4.99
CA SER A 75 7.12 -11.07 -3.99
C SER A 75 6.01 -10.87 -2.97
N LEU A 76 6.39 -10.61 -1.73
CA LEU A 76 5.48 -10.37 -0.62
C LEU A 76 5.58 -8.92 -0.14
N LEU A 77 4.46 -8.22 -0.02
CA LEU A 77 4.37 -6.89 0.55
C LEU A 77 3.63 -6.95 1.89
N VAL A 78 4.29 -6.47 2.96
CA VAL A 78 3.75 -6.51 4.32
C VAL A 78 3.53 -5.09 4.82
N PHE A 79 2.29 -4.75 5.15
CA PHE A 79 1.94 -3.46 5.75
C PHE A 79 1.94 -3.54 7.27
N LEU A 80 2.62 -2.60 7.91
CA LEU A 80 2.75 -2.51 9.37
C LEU A 80 2.37 -1.12 9.85
N PRO A 81 1.95 -0.94 11.13
CA PRO A 81 1.43 0.32 11.62
C PRO A 81 2.43 1.48 11.63
N GLY A 82 3.75 1.17 11.76
CA GLY A 82 4.76 2.21 11.84
C GLY A 82 6.19 1.69 11.72
N GLN A 83 7.15 2.63 11.71
CA GLN A 83 8.57 2.35 11.53
C GLN A 83 9.15 1.40 12.61
N ALA A 84 8.71 1.54 13.85
CA ALA A 84 9.18 0.68 14.93
C ALA A 84 8.78 -0.78 14.75
N GLU A 85 7.57 -1.01 14.27
CA GLU A 85 7.04 -2.34 13.93
C GLU A 85 7.77 -2.92 12.72
N ILE A 86 8.04 -2.11 11.71
CA ILE A 86 8.80 -2.52 10.50
C ILE A 86 10.19 -3.02 10.93
N ARG A 87 10.91 -2.29 11.77
CA ARG A 87 12.24 -2.68 12.22
C ARG A 87 12.21 -3.98 13.04
N ARG A 88 11.27 -4.11 13.99
CA ARG A 88 11.16 -5.33 14.80
C ARG A 88 10.81 -6.57 13.99
N VAL A 89 9.92 -6.43 12.99
CA VAL A 89 9.58 -7.53 12.09
C VAL A 89 10.75 -7.85 11.17
N GLU A 90 11.46 -6.85 10.65
CA GLU A 90 12.66 -7.03 9.86
C GLU A 90 13.73 -7.84 10.61
N GLU A 91 14.05 -7.46 11.86
CA GLU A 91 15.01 -8.18 12.71
C GLU A 91 14.61 -9.65 12.89
N ARG A 92 13.34 -9.91 13.20
CA ARG A 92 12.81 -11.28 13.33
C ARG A 92 12.95 -12.09 12.04
N LEU A 93 12.64 -11.49 10.91
CA LEU A 93 12.72 -12.17 9.62
C LEU A 93 14.18 -12.42 9.20
N ARG A 94 15.09 -11.50 9.49
CA ARG A 94 16.53 -11.68 9.22
C ARG A 94 17.12 -12.85 10.02
N GLU A 95 16.69 -13.06 11.24
CA GLU A 95 17.12 -14.20 12.08
C GLU A 95 16.55 -15.54 11.58
N ALA A 96 15.35 -15.52 11.00
CA ALA A 96 14.60 -16.71 10.66
C ALA A 96 14.73 -17.14 9.19
N ILE A 97 15.00 -16.20 8.28
CA ILE A 97 15.14 -16.47 6.84
C ILE A 97 16.62 -16.55 6.48
N SER A 98 17.06 -17.73 6.13
CA SER A 98 18.45 -17.99 5.70
C SER A 98 18.59 -18.21 4.19
N ASP A 99 17.50 -18.15 3.41
CA ASP A 99 17.54 -18.32 1.96
C ASP A 99 18.16 -17.07 1.30
N PRO A 100 19.31 -17.21 0.60
CA PRO A 100 19.99 -16.08 -0.04
C PRO A 100 19.20 -15.48 -1.21
N ASN A 101 18.18 -16.16 -1.72
CA ASN A 101 17.35 -15.66 -2.81
C ASN A 101 16.21 -14.74 -2.30
N ILE A 102 16.02 -14.63 -0.99
CA ILE A 102 15.01 -13.76 -0.38
C ILE A 102 15.65 -12.46 0.05
N LEU A 103 15.26 -11.36 -0.60
CA LEU A 103 15.66 -10.01 -0.21
C LEU A 103 14.63 -9.42 0.74
N LEU A 104 15.06 -9.04 1.94
CA LEU A 104 14.26 -8.26 2.89
C LEU A 104 14.55 -6.78 2.69
N ALA A 105 13.54 -6.02 2.31
CA ALA A 105 13.63 -4.58 2.04
C ALA A 105 12.62 -3.81 2.91
N PRO A 106 13.04 -3.24 4.07
CA PRO A 106 12.18 -2.34 4.84
C PRO A 106 11.93 -1.06 4.05
N LEU A 107 10.70 -0.52 4.14
CA LEU A 107 10.33 0.72 3.48
C LEU A 107 9.49 1.59 4.43
N TYR A 108 9.97 2.80 4.70
CA TYR A 108 9.28 3.83 5.49
C TYR A 108 9.76 5.24 5.13
N GLY A 109 8.93 6.25 5.34
CA GLY A 109 9.16 7.61 4.82
C GLY A 109 10.37 8.37 5.37
N ALA A 110 11.02 7.90 6.45
CA ALA A 110 12.22 8.50 7.03
C ALA A 110 13.52 7.78 6.65
N MET A 111 13.51 7.01 5.56
CA MET A 111 14.74 6.42 5.02
C MET A 111 15.47 7.47 4.19
N ASP A 112 16.77 7.67 4.49
CA ASP A 112 17.66 8.44 3.63
C ASP A 112 17.86 7.69 2.30
N ASN A 113 17.82 8.45 1.20
CA ASN A 113 18.03 7.93 -0.16
C ASN A 113 19.49 7.50 -0.37
#